data_b380a6dcc0f6312b3ac50a57a6e87574
#
_entry.id   b380a6dcc0f6312b3ac50a57a6e87574
#
_cell.length_a   1.000
_cell.length_b   1.000
_cell.length_c   1.000
_cell.angle_alpha   90.00
_cell.angle_beta   90.00
_cell.angle_gamma   90.00
#
_symmetry.space_group_name_H-M   'P 1'
#
loop_
_entity.id
_entity.type
_entity.pdbx_description
1 polymer ?
#
loop_
_entity_poly.entity_id
_entity_poly.type
_entity_poly.pdbx_seq_one_letter_code
_entity_poly.pdbx_strand_id
1 'polypeptide(L)'
;MVDFRSGYVPPGVYVSTDSTGSVAAVGITDTVLCLVGRGLGYQIYTEQISFAGGNAMPLTQKGIDSASVVVSGTIPVSGIPTHVTFQVDGPSTPHDYSVSQTGTGINKVTTLNRTTSGQIPTTGSVTVTYHYTDDTYFALNSFSDYASFEDVYGVPFDPTTGGLLSPLSLAAQIAFQNGANVIFAVSLSGSGSVVSQFASAYQLTLPNYDINVVVPLFETAVDGSTAQSLATGLVSYLQNAESEGFPRIAIVGLPEAFTGETPDVLAQQIDYRRVVLVWPPSFLYYNAVVNATQTLDGIYFAAACAGVLANQDVNRGLTRAQIRSFSGIPAAVLANMSTSNKNTWSSKGVSVAEVDRTQRLVVRHGVTTDVSSVQNREISIVRCQDALFQLISVSLNQADLIGDPIEVNTPLAVKGIIAGALETALSSNTIQAYTNLLVRQQALPSGDPTVIECTFSYSPTYPLNYITVVFTLDLTTGDVTTTDSASGSSNSNQPAG
;
A
#
# COMPACT_ATOMS: atom_id res chain seq x y z
N MET A 1 -4.01 21.81 17.57
CA MET A 1 -5.40 22.32 17.70
C MET A 1 -5.64 23.34 16.62
N VAL A 2 -6.74 23.22 15.84
CA VAL A 2 -7.07 24.19 14.79
C VAL A 2 -7.44 25.52 15.48
N ASP A 3 -6.78 26.62 15.12
CA ASP A 3 -7.14 27.96 15.60
C ASP A 3 -8.16 28.59 14.65
N PHE A 4 -9.43 28.54 15.01
CA PHE A 4 -10.54 29.08 14.25
C PHE A 4 -10.54 30.62 14.17
N ARG A 5 -9.56 31.31 14.77
CA ARG A 5 -9.43 32.78 14.76
C ARG A 5 -8.39 33.31 13.78
N SER A 6 -7.44 32.47 13.35
CA SER A 6 -6.30 32.89 12.52
C SER A 6 -6.58 32.91 11.02
N GLY A 7 -7.76 32.45 10.56
CA GLY A 7 -8.14 32.40 9.14
C GLY A 7 -9.50 31.77 8.91
N TYR A 8 -9.96 31.75 7.67
CA TYR A 8 -11.19 31.06 7.31
C TYR A 8 -10.96 29.53 7.34
N VAL A 9 -11.75 28.84 8.16
CA VAL A 9 -11.83 27.38 8.24
C VAL A 9 -13.24 26.99 7.79
N PRO A 10 -13.40 26.08 6.77
CA PRO A 10 -14.73 25.63 6.35
C PRO A 10 -15.48 24.96 7.50
N PRO A 11 -16.82 25.07 7.60
CA PRO A 11 -17.59 24.26 8.56
C PRO A 11 -17.34 22.78 8.36
N GLY A 12 -17.10 22.04 9.45
CA GLY A 12 -16.76 20.62 9.38
C GLY A 12 -16.38 20.02 10.73
N VAL A 13 -16.07 18.73 10.72
CA VAL A 13 -15.54 17.99 11.85
C VAL A 13 -14.00 18.00 11.78
N TYR A 14 -13.36 18.58 12.78
CA TYR A 14 -11.90 18.67 12.88
C TYR A 14 -11.42 17.82 14.06
N VAL A 15 -10.72 16.73 13.75
CA VAL A 15 -10.12 15.85 14.75
C VAL A 15 -8.61 16.04 14.68
N SER A 16 -7.95 16.19 15.81
CA SER A 16 -6.49 16.28 15.89
C SER A 16 -5.97 15.44 17.03
N THR A 17 -4.78 14.87 16.86
CA THR A 17 -4.07 14.13 17.89
C THR A 17 -3.01 15.01 18.51
N ASP A 18 -2.90 14.99 19.85
CA ASP A 18 -1.80 15.63 20.56
C ASP A 18 -0.85 14.56 21.09
N SER A 19 0.44 14.70 20.79
CA SER A 19 1.47 13.71 21.15
C SER A 19 1.77 13.60 22.64
N THR A 20 1.18 14.47 23.45
CA THR A 20 1.34 14.45 24.92
C THR A 20 0.23 13.72 25.68
N GLY A 21 -0.72 13.14 24.98
CA GLY A 21 -1.77 12.31 25.58
C GLY A 21 -3.03 12.29 24.77
N SER A 22 -3.23 11.22 23.99
CA SER A 22 -4.50 10.76 23.41
C SER A 22 -5.18 11.69 22.38
N VAL A 23 -5.81 11.24 21.38
CA VAL A 23 -6.89 10.35 21.09
C VAL A 23 -7.37 10.58 19.68
N ALA A 24 -7.89 9.75 19.10
CA ALA A 24 -8.66 9.01 18.56
C ALA A 24 -9.73 8.64 17.77
N ALA A 25 -10.10 7.90 16.94
CA ALA A 25 -11.39 7.55 16.45
C ALA A 25 -11.56 6.43 15.43
N VAL A 26 -12.61 5.82 15.19
CA VAL A 26 -12.89 4.48 14.72
C VAL A 26 -13.75 4.37 13.48
N GLY A 27 -13.40 3.59 12.54
CA GLY A 27 -14.25 2.77 11.69
C GLY A 27 -13.54 1.46 11.45
N ILE A 28 -14.18 0.34 11.69
CA ILE A 28 -13.66 -0.95 11.25
C ILE A 28 -13.98 -1.02 9.77
N THR A 29 -13.07 -0.56 8.95
CA THR A 29 -13.07 -0.83 7.52
C THR A 29 -11.93 -1.81 7.23
N ASP A 30 -12.13 -2.71 6.27
CA ASP A 30 -11.05 -3.52 5.73
C ASP A 30 -9.88 -2.59 5.40
N THR A 31 -8.67 -2.97 5.79
CA THR A 31 -7.49 -2.16 5.51
C THR A 31 -7.25 -2.14 4.01
N VAL A 32 -7.41 -0.99 3.39
CA VAL A 32 -7.28 -0.79 1.95
C VAL A 32 -5.84 -0.39 1.61
N LEU A 33 -5.25 -1.14 0.70
CA LEU A 33 -3.88 -0.98 0.24
C LEU A 33 -3.82 -0.13 -1.02
N CYS A 34 -2.82 0.76 -1.12
CA CYS A 34 -2.47 1.46 -2.35
C CYS A 34 -1.03 1.14 -2.75
N LEU A 35 -0.84 0.67 -3.98
CA LEU A 35 0.47 0.46 -4.60
C LEU A 35 0.79 1.64 -5.51
N VAL A 36 2.01 2.17 -5.40
CA VAL A 36 2.53 3.23 -6.27
C VAL A 36 3.84 2.75 -6.87
N GLY A 37 3.86 2.55 -8.18
CA GLY A 37 5.03 1.98 -8.84
C GLY A 37 4.90 1.98 -10.35
N ARG A 38 5.82 1.30 -11.04
CA ARG A 38 5.83 1.20 -12.49
C ARG A 38 5.11 -0.08 -12.93
N GLY A 39 4.10 0.07 -13.79
CA GLY A 39 3.48 -1.02 -14.53
C GLY A 39 4.26 -1.32 -15.83
N LEU A 40 3.68 -2.13 -16.71
CA LEU A 40 4.28 -2.49 -18.00
C LEU A 40 4.47 -1.28 -18.95
N GLY A 41 3.74 -0.19 -18.70
CA GLY A 41 3.80 1.03 -19.51
C GLY A 41 2.77 1.06 -20.63
N TYR A 42 2.07 -0.02 -20.86
CA TYR A 42 1.01 -0.16 -21.86
C TYR A 42 0.02 -1.24 -21.46
N GLN A 43 -1.17 -1.15 -22.05
CA GLN A 43 -2.20 -2.19 -22.00
C GLN A 43 -2.16 -3.00 -23.31
N ILE A 44 -2.58 -4.25 -23.27
CA ILE A 44 -2.69 -5.11 -24.47
C ILE A 44 -4.17 -5.21 -24.83
N TYR A 45 -4.47 -4.97 -26.09
CA TYR A 45 -5.84 -5.13 -26.61
C TYR A 45 -5.86 -6.04 -27.83
N THR A 46 -6.90 -6.87 -27.90
CA THR A 46 -7.10 -7.79 -29.03
C THR A 46 -8.51 -7.59 -29.58
N GLU A 47 -8.62 -7.34 -30.87
CA GLU A 47 -9.88 -7.17 -31.57
C GLU A 47 -9.94 -7.96 -32.87
N GLN A 48 -11.18 -8.17 -33.34
CA GLN A 48 -11.46 -8.79 -34.62
C GLN A 48 -11.78 -7.71 -35.64
N ILE A 49 -11.05 -7.67 -36.76
CA ILE A 49 -11.21 -6.70 -37.84
C ILE A 49 -11.58 -7.40 -39.14
N SER A 50 -12.60 -6.86 -39.85
CA SER A 50 -13.00 -7.30 -41.16
C SER A 50 -12.71 -6.23 -42.23
N PHE A 51 -12.07 -6.60 -43.31
CA PHE A 51 -11.79 -5.71 -44.47
C PHE A 51 -12.90 -5.72 -45.51
N ALA A 52 -14.09 -6.25 -45.22
CA ALA A 52 -15.21 -6.31 -46.19
C ALA A 52 -15.68 -4.93 -46.70
N GLY A 53 -15.39 -3.84 -45.94
CA GLY A 53 -15.75 -2.46 -46.26
C GLY A 53 -14.65 -1.62 -46.90
N GLY A 54 -13.41 -2.15 -47.06
CA GLY A 54 -12.28 -1.39 -47.60
C GLY A 54 -10.93 -1.94 -47.14
N ASN A 55 -9.84 -1.30 -47.61
CA ASN A 55 -8.48 -1.71 -47.25
C ASN A 55 -7.89 -1.01 -46.02
N ALA A 56 -8.59 -0.05 -45.45
CA ALA A 56 -8.14 0.73 -44.29
C ALA A 56 -9.18 0.66 -43.19
N MET A 57 -8.80 0.17 -42.01
CA MET A 57 -9.68 0.02 -40.85
C MET A 57 -9.05 0.69 -39.62
N PRO A 58 -9.73 1.65 -38.98
CA PRO A 58 -9.26 2.23 -37.74
C PRO A 58 -9.32 1.20 -36.63
N LEU A 59 -8.29 1.15 -35.78
CA LEU A 59 -8.28 0.35 -34.56
C LEU A 59 -9.09 1.06 -33.48
N THR A 60 -9.68 0.26 -32.58
CA THR A 60 -10.65 0.76 -31.57
C THR A 60 -9.96 1.67 -30.55
N GLN A 61 -8.78 1.30 -30.09
CA GLN A 61 -8.07 2.09 -29.07
C GLN A 61 -7.27 3.23 -29.68
N LYS A 62 -6.95 4.22 -28.84
CA LYS A 62 -6.05 5.33 -29.19
C LYS A 62 -4.71 5.13 -28.50
N GLY A 63 -3.71 5.96 -28.83
CA GLY A 63 -2.40 5.90 -28.18
C GLY A 63 -1.64 4.60 -28.44
N ILE A 64 -1.94 3.93 -29.56
CA ILE A 64 -1.33 2.64 -29.92
C ILE A 64 0.14 2.83 -30.26
N ASP A 65 0.98 1.92 -29.79
CA ASP A 65 2.34 1.73 -30.33
C ASP A 65 2.25 0.99 -31.68
N SER A 66 2.54 1.69 -32.76
CA SER A 66 2.47 1.11 -34.11
C SER A 66 3.42 -0.08 -34.33
N ALA A 67 4.52 -0.13 -33.58
CA ALA A 67 5.47 -1.25 -33.68
C ALA A 67 4.95 -2.53 -33.00
N SER A 68 3.98 -2.41 -32.11
CA SER A 68 3.38 -3.52 -31.36
C SER A 68 2.23 -4.21 -32.10
N VAL A 69 1.76 -3.65 -33.22
CA VAL A 69 0.60 -4.18 -33.94
C VAL A 69 0.93 -5.52 -34.63
N VAL A 70 0.28 -6.57 -34.16
CA VAL A 70 0.39 -7.93 -34.71
C VAL A 70 -0.95 -8.35 -35.28
N VAL A 71 -0.94 -8.78 -36.52
CA VAL A 71 -2.14 -9.27 -37.23
C VAL A 71 -2.00 -10.76 -37.47
N SER A 72 -3.02 -11.54 -37.12
CA SER A 72 -3.07 -12.98 -37.37
C SER A 72 -4.43 -13.40 -37.88
N GLY A 73 -4.48 -14.53 -38.58
CA GLY A 73 -5.73 -15.04 -39.13
C GLY A 73 -5.56 -16.41 -39.76
N THR A 74 -6.66 -16.95 -40.29
CA THR A 74 -6.67 -18.25 -40.97
C THR A 74 -6.82 -18.03 -42.47
N ILE A 75 -5.84 -18.54 -43.22
CA ILE A 75 -5.87 -18.56 -44.70
C ILE A 75 -5.76 -20.00 -45.22
N PRO A 76 -6.33 -20.30 -46.39
CA PRO A 76 -6.15 -21.61 -47.03
C PRO A 76 -4.74 -21.69 -47.63
N VAL A 77 -3.87 -22.49 -47.04
CA VAL A 77 -2.55 -22.86 -47.62
C VAL A 77 -2.70 -24.23 -48.26
N SER A 78 -2.57 -24.29 -49.59
CA SER A 78 -2.81 -25.53 -50.36
C SER A 78 -4.17 -26.17 -50.10
N GLY A 79 -5.21 -25.35 -49.84
CA GLY A 79 -6.56 -25.79 -49.56
C GLY A 79 -6.84 -26.19 -48.08
N ILE A 80 -5.84 -26.12 -47.20
CA ILE A 80 -5.95 -26.42 -45.77
C ILE A 80 -6.02 -25.10 -44.99
N PRO A 81 -7.07 -24.88 -44.13
CA PRO A 81 -7.12 -23.72 -43.27
C PRO A 81 -5.93 -23.70 -42.31
N THR A 82 -5.04 -22.72 -42.48
CA THR A 82 -3.82 -22.59 -41.70
C THR A 82 -3.82 -21.23 -40.97
N HIS A 83 -3.57 -21.26 -39.67
CA HIS A 83 -3.38 -20.03 -38.88
C HIS A 83 -2.01 -19.43 -39.19
N VAL A 84 -1.97 -18.15 -39.55
CA VAL A 84 -0.74 -17.43 -39.91
C VAL A 84 -0.68 -16.07 -39.19
N THR A 85 0.53 -15.59 -38.92
CA THR A 85 0.80 -14.21 -38.56
C THR A 85 1.22 -13.45 -39.80
N PHE A 86 0.50 -12.39 -40.15
CA PHE A 86 0.76 -11.58 -41.33
C PHE A 86 1.95 -10.65 -41.11
N GLN A 87 2.64 -10.28 -42.18
CA GLN A 87 3.84 -9.45 -42.10
C GLN A 87 3.54 -7.98 -42.38
N VAL A 88 4.14 -7.10 -41.56
CA VAL A 88 4.07 -5.65 -41.73
C VAL A 88 4.94 -5.20 -42.89
N ASP A 89 4.50 -4.21 -43.67
CA ASP A 89 5.28 -3.60 -44.76
C ASP A 89 6.60 -3.01 -44.24
N GLY A 90 7.69 -3.38 -44.91
CA GLY A 90 9.01 -2.81 -44.68
C GLY A 90 9.47 -1.97 -45.92
N PRO A 91 10.55 -1.18 -45.77
CA PRO A 91 11.01 -0.26 -46.80
C PRO A 91 11.49 -0.94 -48.10
N SER A 92 11.68 -2.26 -48.10
CA SER A 92 12.22 -3.01 -49.24
C SER A 92 11.30 -4.06 -49.81
N THR A 93 10.19 -4.41 -49.14
CA THR A 93 9.26 -5.46 -49.57
C THR A 93 7.85 -5.14 -49.14
N PRO A 94 6.89 -5.01 -50.10
CA PRO A 94 5.48 -4.91 -49.71
C PRO A 94 5.01 -6.24 -49.13
N HIS A 95 4.48 -6.21 -47.90
CA HIS A 95 3.94 -7.36 -47.20
C HIS A 95 2.41 -7.29 -47.08
N ASP A 96 1.86 -7.86 -46.02
CA ASP A 96 0.43 -8.07 -45.90
C ASP A 96 -0.33 -6.83 -45.42
N TYR A 97 0.31 -5.99 -44.59
CA TYR A 97 -0.33 -4.77 -44.03
C TYR A 97 0.68 -3.68 -43.68
N SER A 98 0.20 -2.47 -43.62
CA SER A 98 0.91 -1.33 -43.00
C SER A 98 0.09 -0.65 -41.92
N VAL A 99 0.74 0.06 -41.05
CA VAL A 99 0.12 0.81 -39.96
C VAL A 99 0.36 2.30 -40.17
N SER A 100 -0.70 3.09 -40.18
CA SER A 100 -0.62 4.54 -40.27
C SER A 100 -1.24 5.20 -39.02
N GLN A 101 -0.69 6.35 -38.64
CA GLN A 101 -1.15 7.09 -37.46
C GLN A 101 -1.45 8.55 -37.76
N THR A 102 -2.52 9.07 -37.19
CA THR A 102 -2.87 10.49 -37.27
C THR A 102 -3.11 11.04 -35.86
N GLY A 103 -2.72 12.29 -35.61
CA GLY A 103 -2.77 12.88 -34.28
C GLY A 103 -1.45 12.76 -33.50
N THR A 104 -1.45 13.13 -32.22
CA THR A 104 -0.26 13.14 -31.37
C THR A 104 -0.55 12.57 -29.99
N GLY A 105 0.49 12.04 -29.33
CA GLY A 105 0.39 11.51 -27.95
C GLY A 105 -0.59 10.36 -27.82
N ILE A 106 -1.26 10.27 -26.67
CA ILE A 106 -2.25 9.21 -26.35
C ILE A 106 -3.55 9.30 -27.17
N ASN A 107 -3.78 10.42 -27.87
CA ASN A 107 -4.94 10.63 -28.73
C ASN A 107 -4.69 10.21 -30.19
N LYS A 108 -3.56 9.61 -30.51
CA LYS A 108 -3.30 9.09 -31.87
C LYS A 108 -4.35 8.09 -32.27
N VAL A 109 -4.90 8.27 -33.46
CA VAL A 109 -5.75 7.26 -34.11
C VAL A 109 -4.86 6.43 -35.03
N THR A 110 -4.89 5.13 -34.85
CA THR A 110 -4.12 4.17 -35.62
C THR A 110 -5.04 3.47 -36.61
N THR A 111 -4.61 3.39 -37.86
CA THR A 111 -5.33 2.71 -38.93
C THR A 111 -4.49 1.54 -39.47
N LEU A 112 -5.08 0.38 -39.49
CA LEU A 112 -4.51 -0.81 -40.14
C LEU A 112 -4.86 -0.78 -41.62
N ASN A 113 -3.86 -0.76 -42.49
CA ASN A 113 -4.04 -0.73 -43.94
C ASN A 113 -3.64 -2.08 -44.51
N ARG A 114 -4.58 -2.78 -45.11
CA ARG A 114 -4.34 -4.02 -45.86
C ARG A 114 -3.63 -3.72 -47.19
N THR A 115 -2.57 -4.43 -47.46
CA THR A 115 -1.89 -4.37 -48.79
C THR A 115 -2.66 -5.21 -49.81
N THR A 116 -2.93 -4.63 -50.96
CA THR A 116 -3.72 -5.31 -52.02
C THR A 116 -3.05 -6.56 -52.60
N SER A 117 -1.70 -6.62 -52.54
CA SER A 117 -0.89 -7.78 -52.92
C SER A 117 -0.61 -8.77 -51.78
N GLY A 118 -1.01 -8.44 -50.54
CA GLY A 118 -0.77 -9.26 -49.37
C GLY A 118 -1.78 -10.41 -49.19
N GLN A 119 -1.51 -11.27 -48.23
CA GLN A 119 -2.30 -12.49 -47.96
C GLN A 119 -3.54 -12.27 -47.07
N ILE A 120 -3.71 -11.07 -46.47
CA ILE A 120 -4.88 -10.78 -45.64
C ILE A 120 -6.16 -10.85 -46.52
N PRO A 121 -7.14 -11.70 -46.18
CA PRO A 121 -8.34 -11.87 -47.00
C PRO A 121 -9.23 -10.62 -46.98
N THR A 122 -9.94 -10.37 -48.06
CA THR A 122 -10.96 -9.31 -48.16
C THR A 122 -12.28 -9.72 -47.51
N THR A 123 -12.46 -11.02 -47.29
CA THR A 123 -13.64 -11.60 -46.65
C THR A 123 -13.23 -12.37 -45.39
N GLY A 124 -14.02 -12.29 -44.35
CA GLY A 124 -13.67 -12.85 -43.04
C GLY A 124 -13.08 -11.81 -42.10
N SER A 125 -12.63 -12.25 -40.96
CA SER A 125 -12.00 -11.42 -39.95
C SER A 125 -10.58 -11.86 -39.64
N VAL A 126 -9.72 -10.91 -39.30
CA VAL A 126 -8.39 -11.13 -38.74
C VAL A 126 -8.35 -10.70 -37.28
N THR A 127 -7.52 -11.35 -36.48
CA THR A 127 -7.25 -10.96 -35.11
C THR A 127 -6.11 -9.96 -35.07
N VAL A 128 -6.32 -8.82 -34.45
CA VAL A 128 -5.31 -7.77 -34.30
C VAL A 128 -5.04 -7.59 -32.82
N THR A 129 -3.80 -7.76 -32.40
CA THR A 129 -3.33 -7.53 -31.03
C THR A 129 -2.32 -6.41 -31.04
N TYR A 130 -2.44 -5.48 -30.10
CA TYR A 130 -1.52 -4.34 -30.02
C TYR A 130 -1.42 -3.78 -28.59
N HIS A 131 -0.37 -3.00 -28.36
CA HIS A 131 -0.16 -2.26 -27.13
C HIS A 131 -0.71 -0.84 -27.28
N TYR A 132 -1.39 -0.34 -26.25
CA TYR A 132 -1.88 1.03 -26.21
C TYR A 132 -1.74 1.62 -24.79
N THR A 133 -1.77 2.95 -24.69
CA THR A 133 -1.75 3.65 -23.40
C THR A 133 -2.77 4.78 -23.46
N ASP A 134 -3.65 4.84 -22.49
CA ASP A 134 -4.64 5.89 -22.31
C ASP A 134 -4.47 6.63 -20.97
N ASP A 135 -5.29 7.66 -20.73
CA ASP A 135 -5.25 8.46 -19.51
C ASP A 135 -5.61 7.63 -18.26
N THR A 136 -6.40 6.56 -18.42
CA THR A 136 -6.86 5.72 -17.30
C THR A 136 -5.73 4.86 -16.74
N TYR A 137 -4.72 4.56 -17.55
CA TYR A 137 -3.54 3.80 -17.11
C TYR A 137 -2.77 4.49 -15.99
N PHE A 138 -2.70 5.83 -16.00
CA PHE A 138 -2.00 6.64 -14.99
C PHE A 138 -2.92 7.19 -13.90
N ALA A 139 -4.21 6.92 -13.99
CA ALA A 139 -5.18 7.31 -12.95
C ALA A 139 -5.09 6.39 -11.73
N LEU A 140 -5.74 6.80 -10.65
CA LEU A 140 -5.97 5.93 -9.50
C LEU A 140 -7.04 4.91 -9.86
N ASN A 141 -6.68 3.64 -9.91
CA ASN A 141 -7.58 2.52 -10.18
C ASN A 141 -7.71 1.63 -8.94
N SER A 142 -8.87 0.94 -8.79
CA SER A 142 -9.13 0.01 -7.70
C SER A 142 -9.46 -1.38 -8.23
N PHE A 143 -8.97 -2.42 -7.56
CA PHE A 143 -9.08 -3.82 -7.95
C PHE A 143 -9.42 -4.68 -6.75
N SER A 144 -10.38 -5.58 -6.92
CA SER A 144 -10.77 -6.60 -5.94
C SER A 144 -10.18 -7.99 -6.22
N ASP A 145 -9.52 -8.15 -7.36
CA ASP A 145 -8.88 -9.40 -7.79
C ASP A 145 -7.64 -9.12 -8.66
N TYR A 146 -6.75 -10.13 -8.72
CA TYR A 146 -5.49 -10.00 -9.44
C TYR A 146 -5.65 -10.02 -10.96
N ALA A 147 -6.62 -10.75 -11.50
CA ALA A 147 -6.80 -10.86 -12.96
C ALA A 147 -7.16 -9.50 -13.56
N SER A 148 -8.12 -8.78 -12.96
CA SER A 148 -8.48 -7.41 -13.36
C SER A 148 -7.30 -6.44 -13.23
N PHE A 149 -6.41 -6.64 -12.25
CA PHE A 149 -5.20 -5.85 -12.09
C PHE A 149 -4.20 -6.10 -13.23
N GLU A 150 -3.98 -7.37 -13.57
CA GLU A 150 -3.09 -7.80 -14.64
C GLU A 150 -3.57 -7.32 -16.01
N ASP A 151 -4.89 -7.30 -16.26
CA ASP A 151 -5.48 -6.75 -17.48
C ASP A 151 -5.11 -5.28 -17.72
N VAL A 152 -4.94 -4.49 -16.67
CA VAL A 152 -4.61 -3.06 -16.77
C VAL A 152 -3.09 -2.85 -16.81
N TYR A 153 -2.34 -3.47 -15.87
CA TYR A 153 -0.91 -3.17 -15.67
C TYR A 153 0.04 -4.20 -16.27
N GLY A 154 -0.51 -5.23 -16.93
CA GLY A 154 0.22 -6.28 -17.64
C GLY A 154 0.72 -7.40 -16.74
N VAL A 155 1.27 -8.45 -17.38
CA VAL A 155 1.84 -9.60 -16.69
C VAL A 155 3.10 -9.22 -15.92
N PRO A 156 3.37 -9.83 -14.75
CA PRO A 156 4.54 -9.50 -13.93
C PRO A 156 5.85 -9.92 -14.60
N PHE A 157 5.84 -11.06 -15.30
CA PHE A 157 7.04 -11.64 -15.89
C PHE A 157 6.84 -11.94 -17.38
N ASP A 158 7.92 -11.81 -18.14
CA ASP A 158 7.97 -12.28 -19.52
C ASP A 158 7.75 -13.79 -19.59
N PRO A 159 6.76 -14.25 -20.35
CA PRO A 159 6.38 -15.66 -20.41
C PRO A 159 7.46 -16.57 -21.03
N THR A 160 8.46 -16.01 -21.70
CA THR A 160 9.53 -16.77 -22.35
C THR A 160 10.82 -16.76 -21.52
N THR A 161 11.20 -15.60 -20.99
CA THR A 161 12.49 -15.40 -20.31
C THR A 161 12.37 -15.40 -18.79
N GLY A 162 11.16 -15.18 -18.24
CA GLY A 162 10.92 -15.00 -16.81
C GLY A 162 11.46 -13.67 -16.28
N GLY A 163 11.88 -12.76 -17.17
CA GLY A 163 12.32 -11.42 -16.79
C GLY A 163 11.15 -10.57 -16.27
N LEU A 164 11.42 -9.72 -15.29
CA LEU A 164 10.41 -8.82 -14.71
C LEU A 164 9.96 -7.77 -15.74
N LEU A 165 8.67 -7.70 -16.00
CA LEU A 165 8.05 -6.74 -16.92
C LEU A 165 7.27 -5.65 -16.18
N SER A 166 6.40 -6.05 -15.26
CA SER A 166 5.53 -5.13 -14.49
C SER A 166 5.78 -5.26 -13.00
N PRO A 167 6.63 -4.41 -12.41
CA PRO A 167 6.84 -4.36 -10.96
C PRO A 167 5.55 -4.15 -10.17
N LEU A 168 4.66 -3.30 -10.68
CA LEU A 168 3.39 -3.01 -10.04
C LEU A 168 2.48 -4.25 -9.99
N SER A 169 2.42 -5.04 -11.08
CA SER A 169 1.63 -6.29 -11.12
C SER A 169 2.22 -7.36 -10.22
N LEU A 170 3.56 -7.48 -10.15
CA LEU A 170 4.19 -8.41 -9.22
C LEU A 170 3.89 -8.05 -7.76
N ALA A 171 3.98 -6.76 -7.41
CA ALA A 171 3.66 -6.29 -6.06
C ALA A 171 2.19 -6.57 -5.71
N ALA A 172 1.26 -6.35 -6.65
CA ALA A 172 -0.16 -6.65 -6.46
C ALA A 172 -0.40 -8.16 -6.28
N GLN A 173 0.20 -9.00 -7.13
CA GLN A 173 0.12 -10.46 -7.01
C GLN A 173 0.55 -10.92 -5.62
N ILE A 174 1.69 -10.44 -5.15
CA ILE A 174 2.24 -10.76 -3.84
C ILE A 174 1.33 -10.25 -2.72
N ALA A 175 0.77 -9.04 -2.83
CA ALA A 175 -0.14 -8.50 -1.83
C ALA A 175 -1.45 -9.31 -1.74
N PHE A 176 -2.08 -9.68 -2.86
CA PHE A 176 -3.25 -10.55 -2.90
C PHE A 176 -2.96 -11.94 -2.31
N GLN A 177 -1.79 -12.54 -2.62
CA GLN A 177 -1.37 -13.83 -2.04
C GLN A 177 -1.20 -13.78 -0.51
N ASN A 178 -0.94 -12.59 0.06
CA ASN A 178 -0.81 -12.38 1.50
C ASN A 178 -2.09 -11.82 2.15
N GLY A 179 -3.19 -11.71 1.40
CA GLY A 179 -4.53 -11.49 1.93
C GLY A 179 -5.11 -10.08 1.71
N ALA A 180 -4.54 -9.28 0.83
CA ALA A 180 -5.19 -8.04 0.41
C ALA A 180 -6.53 -8.35 -0.27
N ASN A 181 -7.59 -7.62 0.09
CA ASN A 181 -8.94 -7.77 -0.49
C ASN A 181 -9.20 -6.73 -1.57
N VAL A 182 -8.75 -5.50 -1.34
CA VAL A 182 -8.87 -4.39 -2.28
C VAL A 182 -7.53 -3.70 -2.40
N ILE A 183 -7.08 -3.49 -3.63
CA ILE A 183 -5.84 -2.77 -3.94
C ILE A 183 -6.17 -1.59 -4.84
N PHE A 184 -5.85 -0.39 -4.39
CA PHE A 184 -5.70 0.77 -5.26
C PHE A 184 -4.31 0.79 -5.87
N ALA A 185 -4.18 1.28 -7.09
CA ALA A 185 -2.89 1.40 -7.73
C ALA A 185 -2.78 2.65 -8.60
N VAL A 186 -1.58 3.22 -8.64
CA VAL A 186 -1.20 4.30 -9.54
C VAL A 186 0.11 3.91 -10.24
N SER A 187 0.08 3.90 -11.57
CA SER A 187 1.31 3.72 -12.36
C SER A 187 2.07 5.03 -12.49
N LEU A 188 3.39 4.98 -12.34
CA LEU A 188 4.26 6.14 -12.56
C LEU A 188 4.29 6.52 -14.04
N SER A 189 4.23 7.82 -14.33
CA SER A 189 4.12 8.36 -15.70
C SER A 189 5.37 8.19 -16.57
N GLY A 190 6.52 7.80 -15.98
CA GLY A 190 7.79 7.67 -16.69
C GLY A 190 8.43 8.99 -17.14
N SER A 191 7.80 10.14 -16.91
CA SER A 191 8.31 11.46 -17.28
C SER A 191 8.78 12.27 -16.07
N GLY A 192 9.90 12.97 -16.20
CA GLY A 192 10.51 13.76 -15.12
C GLY A 192 11.41 12.93 -14.20
N SER A 193 11.86 13.53 -13.08
CA SER A 193 12.64 12.83 -12.08
C SER A 193 11.77 11.81 -11.33
N VAL A 194 12.38 10.73 -10.83
CA VAL A 194 11.65 9.71 -10.09
C VAL A 194 10.92 10.28 -8.87
N VAL A 195 11.52 11.25 -8.19
CA VAL A 195 10.89 11.95 -7.05
C VAL A 195 9.62 12.70 -7.50
N SER A 196 9.66 13.37 -8.66
CA SER A 196 8.49 14.09 -9.18
C SER A 196 7.39 13.14 -9.66
N GLN A 197 7.74 11.96 -10.18
CA GLN A 197 6.77 10.94 -10.57
C GLN A 197 6.00 10.41 -9.36
N PHE A 198 6.70 10.07 -8.26
CA PHE A 198 6.04 9.67 -7.00
C PHE A 198 5.19 10.81 -6.41
N ALA A 199 5.69 12.05 -6.41
CA ALA A 199 4.92 13.20 -5.93
C ALA A 199 3.61 13.37 -6.70
N SER A 200 3.64 13.24 -8.03
CA SER A 200 2.43 13.31 -8.86
C SER A 200 1.46 12.14 -8.58
N ALA A 201 1.99 10.92 -8.42
CA ALA A 201 1.17 9.75 -8.08
C ALA A 201 0.51 9.90 -6.69
N TYR A 202 1.22 10.43 -5.70
CA TYR A 202 0.67 10.70 -4.37
C TYR A 202 -0.48 11.71 -4.41
N GLN A 203 -0.39 12.75 -5.25
CA GLN A 203 -1.49 13.72 -5.41
C GLN A 203 -2.77 13.07 -5.93
N LEU A 204 -2.67 12.06 -6.79
CA LEU A 204 -3.83 11.32 -7.28
C LEU A 204 -4.50 10.47 -6.18
N THR A 205 -3.75 10.06 -5.17
CA THR A 205 -4.29 9.25 -4.07
C THR A 205 -4.90 10.08 -2.95
N LEU A 206 -4.51 11.35 -2.77
CA LEU A 206 -4.96 12.20 -1.66
C LEU A 206 -6.49 12.28 -1.53
N PRO A 207 -7.27 12.46 -2.62
CA PRO A 207 -8.72 12.59 -2.51
C PRO A 207 -9.44 11.29 -2.13
N ASN A 208 -8.75 10.14 -2.12
CA ASN A 208 -9.37 8.87 -1.79
C ASN A 208 -9.20 8.56 -0.29
N TYR A 209 -10.28 8.62 0.44
CA TYR A 209 -10.33 8.49 1.89
C TYR A 209 -10.25 7.05 2.41
N ASP A 210 -10.43 6.07 1.53
CA ASP A 210 -10.45 4.65 1.91
C ASP A 210 -9.03 4.07 2.05
N ILE A 211 -8.00 4.72 1.48
CA ILE A 211 -6.63 4.22 1.50
C ILE A 211 -6.02 4.36 2.91
N ASN A 212 -5.68 3.23 3.52
CA ASN A 212 -5.07 3.17 4.86
C ASN A 212 -3.56 2.88 4.81
N VAL A 213 -3.12 2.06 3.84
CA VAL A 213 -1.72 1.64 3.69
C VAL A 213 -1.22 1.98 2.29
N VAL A 214 -0.04 2.57 2.19
CA VAL A 214 0.60 2.89 0.92
C VAL A 214 1.93 2.15 0.81
N VAL A 215 2.18 1.52 -0.33
CA VAL A 215 3.45 0.88 -0.64
C VAL A 215 4.04 1.51 -1.89
N PRO A 216 5.01 2.42 -1.74
CA PRO A 216 5.76 2.92 -2.86
C PRO A 216 6.82 1.90 -3.29
N LEU A 217 6.87 1.57 -4.57
CA LEU A 217 7.86 0.66 -5.13
C LEU A 217 9.11 1.47 -5.54
N PHE A 218 10.00 1.70 -4.60
CA PHE A 218 11.22 2.49 -4.77
C PHE A 218 12.32 1.73 -5.53
N GLU A 219 12.00 1.22 -6.72
CA GLU A 219 12.91 0.42 -7.56
C GLU A 219 14.25 1.11 -7.85
N THR A 220 14.26 2.43 -7.90
CA THR A 220 15.43 3.25 -8.25
C THR A 220 16.19 3.80 -7.05
N ALA A 221 15.78 3.44 -5.82
CA ALA A 221 16.43 3.86 -4.57
C ALA A 221 17.72 3.04 -4.33
N VAL A 222 18.67 3.08 -5.27
CA VAL A 222 19.90 2.28 -5.24
C VAL A 222 21.00 2.90 -4.38
N ASP A 223 20.89 4.16 -4.01
CA ASP A 223 21.82 4.90 -3.14
C ASP A 223 21.06 5.65 -2.02
N GLY A 224 21.80 6.02 -0.96
CA GLY A 224 21.21 6.67 0.23
C GLY A 224 20.57 8.02 -0.08
N SER A 225 21.12 8.81 -0.99
CA SER A 225 20.60 10.14 -1.32
C SER A 225 19.29 10.07 -2.06
N THR A 226 19.15 9.13 -2.99
CA THR A 226 17.89 8.86 -3.71
C THR A 226 16.85 8.30 -2.76
N ALA A 227 17.21 7.31 -1.93
CA ALA A 227 16.31 6.73 -0.94
C ALA A 227 15.79 7.79 0.06
N GLN A 228 16.66 8.66 0.57
CA GLN A 228 16.28 9.75 1.47
C GLN A 228 15.36 10.78 0.79
N SER A 229 15.63 11.14 -0.46
CA SER A 229 14.79 12.09 -1.21
C SER A 229 13.39 11.54 -1.44
N LEU A 230 13.26 10.27 -1.80
CA LEU A 230 11.98 9.57 -1.97
C LEU A 230 11.23 9.44 -0.63
N ALA A 231 11.94 9.09 0.44
CA ALA A 231 11.36 9.00 1.79
C ALA A 231 10.86 10.36 2.29
N THR A 232 11.61 11.45 2.05
CA THR A 232 11.18 12.81 2.39
C THR A 232 9.90 13.21 1.67
N GLY A 233 9.79 12.90 0.38
CA GLY A 233 8.56 13.12 -0.40
C GLY A 233 7.37 12.30 0.13
N LEU A 234 7.63 11.05 0.51
CA LEU A 234 6.64 10.18 1.13
C LEU A 234 6.15 10.72 2.49
N VAL A 235 7.07 11.14 3.37
CA VAL A 235 6.72 11.72 4.69
C VAL A 235 5.87 12.97 4.50
N SER A 236 6.24 13.86 3.58
CA SER A 236 5.44 15.06 3.27
C SER A 236 4.03 14.70 2.80
N TYR A 237 3.89 13.69 1.96
CA TYR A 237 2.59 13.18 1.53
C TYR A 237 1.76 12.63 2.69
N LEU A 238 2.35 11.82 3.58
CA LEU A 238 1.65 11.25 4.73
C LEU A 238 1.21 12.35 5.72
N GLN A 239 2.04 13.38 5.92
CA GLN A 239 1.68 14.55 6.74
C GLN A 239 0.51 15.33 6.14
N ASN A 240 0.49 15.51 4.81
CA ASN A 240 -0.64 16.15 4.13
C ASN A 240 -1.92 15.34 4.32
N ALA A 241 -1.88 14.01 4.09
CA ALA A 241 -3.04 13.13 4.30
C ALA A 241 -3.53 13.17 5.76
N GLU A 242 -2.61 13.18 6.73
CA GLU A 242 -2.94 13.31 8.17
C GLU A 242 -3.60 14.67 8.47
N SER A 243 -3.09 15.76 7.88
CA SER A 243 -3.65 17.11 8.08
C SER A 243 -5.04 17.28 7.48
N GLU A 244 -5.35 16.55 6.42
CA GLU A 244 -6.68 16.51 5.79
C GLU A 244 -7.65 15.55 6.52
N GLY A 245 -7.19 14.85 7.57
CA GLY A 245 -8.03 13.94 8.34
C GLY A 245 -8.06 12.50 7.83
N PHE A 246 -7.17 12.12 6.91
CA PHE A 246 -7.07 10.78 6.31
C PHE A 246 -5.69 10.16 6.55
N PRO A 247 -5.32 9.87 7.81
CA PRO A 247 -4.01 9.34 8.14
C PRO A 247 -3.76 7.98 7.46
N ARG A 248 -2.55 7.80 6.96
CA ARG A 248 -2.11 6.61 6.23
C ARG A 248 -0.77 6.13 6.76
N ILE A 249 -0.52 4.84 6.64
CA ILE A 249 0.76 4.21 6.96
C ILE A 249 1.44 3.84 5.64
N ALA A 250 2.75 4.05 5.54
CA ALA A 250 3.54 3.58 4.43
C ALA A 250 4.45 2.42 4.84
N ILE A 251 4.55 1.41 3.98
CA ILE A 251 5.52 0.32 4.13
C ILE A 251 6.52 0.43 2.99
N VAL A 252 7.79 0.62 3.35
CA VAL A 252 8.89 0.89 2.44
C VAL A 252 9.86 -0.27 2.45
N GLY A 253 10.16 -0.83 1.29
CA GLY A 253 11.27 -1.73 1.02
C GLY A 253 12.29 -1.09 0.11
N LEU A 254 13.49 -1.65 0.05
CA LEU A 254 14.57 -1.18 -0.81
C LEU A 254 14.92 -2.24 -1.86
N PRO A 255 15.47 -1.84 -3.02
CA PRO A 255 15.93 -2.77 -4.02
C PRO A 255 17.20 -3.51 -3.55
N GLU A 256 17.44 -4.72 -4.11
CA GLU A 256 18.66 -5.50 -3.85
C GLU A 256 19.93 -4.72 -4.15
N ALA A 257 19.89 -3.89 -5.18
CA ALA A 257 20.99 -3.04 -5.60
C ALA A 257 21.28 -1.86 -4.65
N PHE A 258 20.57 -1.72 -3.53
CA PHE A 258 20.80 -0.63 -2.59
C PHE A 258 22.20 -0.71 -1.96
N THR A 259 22.97 0.35 -2.16
CA THR A 259 24.36 0.50 -1.67
C THR A 259 24.53 1.70 -0.73
N GLY A 260 23.43 2.22 -0.18
CA GLY A 260 23.42 3.35 0.75
C GLY A 260 23.85 2.98 2.17
N GLU A 261 23.39 3.77 3.12
CA GLU A 261 23.66 3.60 4.55
C GLU A 261 23.06 2.29 5.08
N THR A 262 23.45 1.90 6.30
CA THR A 262 22.80 0.78 7.00
C THR A 262 21.32 1.10 7.28
N PRO A 263 20.43 0.10 7.33
CA PRO A 263 18.98 0.34 7.42
C PRO A 263 18.57 1.10 8.67
N ASP A 264 19.31 0.99 9.75
CA ASP A 264 19.07 1.74 11.00
C ASP A 264 19.38 3.23 10.87
N VAL A 265 20.39 3.61 10.08
CA VAL A 265 20.68 5.02 9.77
C VAL A 265 19.56 5.61 8.91
N LEU A 266 19.14 4.90 7.86
CA LEU A 266 18.03 5.34 7.01
C LEU A 266 16.72 5.47 7.82
N ALA A 267 16.42 4.50 8.68
CA ALA A 267 15.23 4.56 9.54
C ALA A 267 15.24 5.81 10.45
N GLN A 268 16.42 6.12 11.04
CA GLN A 268 16.58 7.32 11.86
C GLN A 268 16.53 8.64 11.06
N GLN A 269 16.89 8.63 9.78
CA GLN A 269 16.74 9.80 8.89
C GLN A 269 15.27 10.04 8.51
N ILE A 270 14.48 8.96 8.36
CA ILE A 270 13.05 9.05 8.08
C ILE A 270 12.29 9.53 9.32
N ASP A 271 12.54 8.92 10.48
CA ASP A 271 12.02 9.26 11.82
C ASP A 271 10.54 9.70 11.82
N TYR A 272 9.67 8.84 11.31
CA TYR A 272 8.25 9.14 11.22
C TYR A 272 7.38 7.94 11.60
N ARG A 273 6.44 8.14 12.55
CA ARG A 273 5.58 7.10 13.13
C ARG A 273 4.66 6.37 12.13
N ARG A 274 4.49 6.90 10.92
CA ARG A 274 3.65 6.31 9.86
C ARG A 274 4.45 5.66 8.75
N VAL A 275 5.75 5.51 8.91
CA VAL A 275 6.62 4.81 7.96
C VAL A 275 7.19 3.55 8.60
N VAL A 276 7.03 2.42 7.93
CA VAL A 276 7.62 1.13 8.30
C VAL A 276 8.67 0.79 7.25
N LEU A 277 9.94 0.76 7.66
CA LEU A 277 11.04 0.32 6.80
C LEU A 277 11.26 -1.18 7.00
N VAL A 278 11.08 -1.98 5.94
CA VAL A 278 11.31 -3.43 5.99
C VAL A 278 12.69 -3.78 5.47
N TRP A 279 13.32 -4.81 6.04
CA TRP A 279 14.66 -5.28 5.72
C TRP A 279 14.74 -6.80 5.81
N PRO A 280 15.52 -7.53 4.99
CA PRO A 280 16.57 -7.08 4.06
C PRO A 280 16.08 -6.63 2.69
N PRO A 281 16.99 -6.15 1.82
CA PRO A 281 16.62 -5.61 0.50
C PRO A 281 16.43 -6.69 -0.57
N SER A 282 16.56 -8.00 -0.23
CA SER A 282 16.34 -9.08 -1.19
C SER A 282 15.81 -10.37 -0.56
N PHE A 283 14.98 -11.08 -1.32
CA PHE A 283 14.27 -12.29 -0.91
C PHE A 283 14.24 -13.34 -2.02
N LEU A 284 14.18 -14.63 -1.65
CA LEU A 284 14.04 -15.74 -2.57
C LEU A 284 12.57 -15.94 -2.95
N TYR A 285 12.29 -15.89 -4.23
CA TYR A 285 10.96 -16.06 -4.82
C TYR A 285 10.96 -17.17 -5.87
N TYR A 286 9.95 -18.04 -5.84
CA TYR A 286 9.78 -19.04 -6.87
C TYR A 286 8.99 -18.46 -8.06
N ASN A 287 9.67 -18.30 -9.20
CA ASN A 287 9.04 -17.88 -10.43
C ASN A 287 8.53 -19.10 -11.21
N ALA A 288 7.21 -19.27 -11.25
CA ALA A 288 6.56 -20.38 -11.91
C ALA A 288 6.72 -20.36 -13.45
N VAL A 289 6.98 -19.20 -14.04
CA VAL A 289 7.16 -19.06 -15.50
C VAL A 289 8.40 -19.81 -15.98
N VAL A 290 9.51 -19.67 -15.27
CA VAL A 290 10.79 -20.32 -15.59
C VAL A 290 11.07 -21.53 -14.72
N ASN A 291 10.14 -21.90 -13.81
CA ASN A 291 10.26 -23.00 -12.87
C ASN A 291 11.57 -22.95 -12.05
N ALA A 292 11.94 -21.76 -11.58
CA ALA A 292 13.19 -21.51 -10.86
C ALA A 292 13.02 -20.51 -9.72
N THR A 293 13.86 -20.66 -8.69
CA THR A 293 13.97 -19.63 -7.64
C THR A 293 14.87 -18.51 -8.11
N GLN A 294 14.38 -17.28 -7.97
CA GLN A 294 15.10 -16.06 -8.27
C GLN A 294 15.10 -15.12 -7.05
N THR A 295 15.99 -14.13 -7.06
CA THR A 295 16.01 -13.09 -6.04
C THR A 295 15.08 -11.96 -6.48
N LEU A 296 14.26 -11.47 -5.56
CA LEU A 296 13.44 -10.27 -5.73
C LEU A 296 13.83 -9.21 -4.71
N ASP A 297 13.61 -7.95 -5.09
CA ASP A 297 13.84 -6.77 -4.27
C ASP A 297 12.97 -6.74 -3.01
N GLY A 298 13.47 -6.10 -1.95
CA GLY A 298 12.74 -5.89 -0.70
C GLY A 298 11.47 -5.04 -0.84
N ILE A 299 11.31 -4.30 -1.93
CA ILE A 299 10.08 -3.56 -2.26
C ILE A 299 8.87 -4.51 -2.37
N TYR A 300 9.06 -5.72 -2.87
CA TYR A 300 7.99 -6.74 -2.94
C TYR A 300 7.68 -7.36 -1.58
N PHE A 301 8.67 -7.41 -0.69
CA PHE A 301 8.42 -7.81 0.69
C PHE A 301 7.57 -6.77 1.44
N ALA A 302 7.76 -5.48 1.14
CA ALA A 302 6.88 -4.42 1.63
C ALA A 302 5.42 -4.61 1.17
N ALA A 303 5.20 -4.98 -0.09
CA ALA A 303 3.87 -5.31 -0.61
C ALA A 303 3.26 -6.53 0.09
N ALA A 304 4.05 -7.57 0.36
CA ALA A 304 3.61 -8.74 1.13
C ALA A 304 3.20 -8.38 2.57
N CYS A 305 4.02 -7.55 3.25
CA CYS A 305 3.70 -7.03 4.59
C CYS A 305 2.39 -6.23 4.59
N ALA A 306 2.17 -5.40 3.58
CA ALA A 306 0.93 -4.65 3.41
C ALA A 306 -0.29 -5.56 3.20
N GLY A 307 -0.15 -6.62 2.38
CA GLY A 307 -1.18 -7.64 2.21
C GLY A 307 -1.54 -8.35 3.51
N VAL A 308 -0.54 -8.69 4.33
CA VAL A 308 -0.77 -9.26 5.67
C VAL A 308 -1.51 -8.28 6.58
N LEU A 309 -1.15 -6.98 6.58
CA LEU A 309 -1.86 -5.96 7.38
C LEU A 309 -3.29 -5.76 6.91
N ALA A 310 -3.54 -5.86 5.59
CA ALA A 310 -4.89 -5.74 5.03
C ALA A 310 -5.81 -6.89 5.49
N ASN A 311 -5.26 -8.06 5.77
CA ASN A 311 -6.00 -9.24 6.24
C ASN A 311 -6.04 -9.39 7.77
N GLN A 312 -5.59 -8.42 8.52
CA GLN A 312 -5.52 -8.49 9.98
C GLN A 312 -6.33 -7.37 10.63
N ASP A 313 -6.92 -7.67 11.79
CA ASP A 313 -7.54 -6.67 12.66
C ASP A 313 -6.58 -5.49 12.91
N VAL A 314 -7.12 -4.30 13.09
CA VAL A 314 -6.31 -3.07 13.27
C VAL A 314 -5.40 -3.10 14.49
N ASN A 315 -5.77 -3.85 15.54
CA ASN A 315 -4.99 -4.03 16.77
C ASN A 315 -3.82 -5.04 16.60
N ARG A 316 -3.69 -5.68 15.43
CA ARG A 316 -2.56 -6.54 15.09
C ARG A 316 -1.56 -5.80 14.23
N GLY A 317 -0.29 -6.01 14.53
CA GLY A 317 0.84 -5.49 13.73
C GLY A 317 1.55 -6.61 12.98
N LEU A 318 2.72 -6.28 12.46
CA LEU A 318 3.56 -7.23 11.70
C LEU A 318 4.39 -8.16 12.61
N THR A 319 4.44 -7.95 13.93
CA THR A 319 5.27 -8.75 14.85
C THR A 319 4.91 -10.24 14.74
N ARG A 320 5.88 -11.08 14.37
CA ARG A 320 5.75 -12.53 14.09
C ARG A 320 4.77 -12.87 12.97
N ALA A 321 4.35 -11.90 12.16
CA ALA A 321 3.53 -12.13 11.00
C ALA A 321 4.27 -12.99 9.97
N GLN A 322 3.62 -14.06 9.50
CA GLN A 322 4.18 -14.95 8.48
C GLN A 322 3.93 -14.40 7.09
N ILE A 323 4.99 -14.36 6.28
CA ILE A 323 4.95 -13.97 4.86
C ILE A 323 5.04 -15.24 4.01
N ARG A 324 4.07 -15.45 3.12
CA ARG A 324 3.89 -16.71 2.39
C ARG A 324 4.46 -16.71 0.97
N SER A 325 4.63 -15.56 0.35
CA SER A 325 5.04 -15.46 -1.06
C SER A 325 6.53 -15.73 -1.31
N PHE A 326 7.35 -15.76 -0.27
CA PHE A 326 8.79 -15.95 -0.38
C PHE A 326 9.24 -17.24 0.28
N SER A 327 10.23 -17.91 -0.32
CA SER A 327 10.81 -19.13 0.21
C SER A 327 11.92 -18.91 1.23
N GLY A 328 12.43 -17.68 1.35
CA GLY A 328 13.50 -17.35 2.31
C GLY A 328 14.27 -16.07 1.94
N ILE A 329 15.44 -15.98 2.54
CA ILE A 329 16.38 -14.87 2.34
C ILE A 329 17.66 -15.45 1.72
N PRO A 330 18.30 -14.79 0.72
CA PRO A 330 19.56 -15.27 0.13
C PRO A 330 20.66 -15.47 1.18
N ALA A 331 21.44 -16.55 1.04
CA ALA A 331 22.49 -16.90 2.01
C ALA A 331 23.55 -15.80 2.19
N ALA A 332 23.90 -15.10 1.13
CA ALA A 332 24.84 -13.97 1.18
C ALA A 332 24.29 -12.81 2.04
N VAL A 333 22.98 -12.58 2.02
CA VAL A 333 22.32 -11.56 2.85
C VAL A 333 22.24 -12.02 4.30
N LEU A 334 21.85 -13.30 4.52
CA LEU A 334 21.79 -13.87 5.87
C LEU A 334 23.13 -13.82 6.61
N ALA A 335 24.25 -13.95 5.90
CA ALA A 335 25.58 -13.85 6.48
C ALA A 335 25.83 -12.50 7.21
N ASN A 336 25.19 -11.43 6.75
CA ASN A 336 25.27 -10.09 7.34
C ASN A 336 24.16 -9.82 8.40
N MET A 337 23.21 -10.75 8.58
CA MET A 337 22.08 -10.59 9.48
C MET A 337 22.32 -11.32 10.82
N SER A 338 23.43 -11.01 11.48
CA SER A 338 23.69 -11.54 12.83
C SER A 338 22.58 -11.15 13.81
N THR A 339 22.41 -11.89 14.90
CA THR A 339 21.44 -11.54 15.95
C THR A 339 21.69 -10.14 16.51
N SER A 340 22.97 -9.74 16.64
CA SER A 340 23.36 -8.39 17.08
C SER A 340 22.87 -7.33 16.09
N ASN A 341 23.14 -7.50 14.79
CA ASN A 341 22.70 -6.56 13.76
C ASN A 341 21.17 -6.43 13.73
N LYS A 342 20.44 -7.57 13.75
CA LYS A 342 18.98 -7.57 13.81
C LYS A 342 18.43 -6.86 15.05
N ASN A 343 19.08 -7.01 16.22
CA ASN A 343 18.70 -6.30 17.43
C ASN A 343 18.91 -4.78 17.28
N THR A 344 20.09 -4.37 16.78
CA THR A 344 20.42 -2.96 16.54
C THR A 344 19.42 -2.34 15.57
N TRP A 345 19.19 -2.95 14.42
CA TRP A 345 18.25 -2.45 13.40
C TRP A 345 16.82 -2.32 13.94
N SER A 346 16.31 -3.37 14.61
CA SER A 346 14.95 -3.31 15.17
C SER A 346 14.81 -2.28 16.28
N SER A 347 15.86 -2.05 17.10
CA SER A 347 15.84 -1.01 18.14
C SER A 347 15.85 0.41 17.57
N LYS A 348 16.21 0.56 16.29
CA LYS A 348 16.31 1.83 15.56
C LYS A 348 15.15 2.02 14.55
N GLY A 349 14.10 1.22 14.63
CA GLY A 349 12.90 1.41 13.81
C GLY A 349 12.89 0.65 12.48
N VAL A 350 13.65 -0.44 12.37
CA VAL A 350 13.63 -1.31 11.19
C VAL A 350 12.84 -2.58 11.47
N SER A 351 11.85 -2.87 10.66
CA SER A 351 11.08 -4.11 10.66
C SER A 351 11.84 -5.20 9.91
N VAL A 352 12.62 -6.00 10.65
CA VAL A 352 13.53 -6.99 10.08
C VAL A 352 12.81 -8.32 9.82
N ALA A 353 12.94 -8.85 8.61
CA ALA A 353 12.53 -10.22 8.31
C ALA A 353 13.52 -11.26 8.86
N GLU A 354 13.02 -12.39 9.30
CA GLU A 354 13.86 -13.53 9.69
C GLU A 354 13.18 -14.86 9.37
N VAL A 355 13.98 -15.89 9.20
CA VAL A 355 13.50 -17.29 9.15
C VAL A 355 13.45 -17.80 10.59
N ASP A 356 12.27 -18.19 11.06
CA ASP A 356 12.07 -18.68 12.41
C ASP A 356 12.55 -20.15 12.58
N ARG A 357 12.48 -20.66 13.80
CA ARG A 357 12.90 -22.06 14.11
C ARG A 357 12.05 -23.10 13.39
N THR A 358 10.87 -22.73 12.90
CA THR A 358 9.96 -23.59 12.13
C THR A 358 10.09 -23.38 10.61
N GLN A 359 11.18 -22.75 10.18
CA GLN A 359 11.50 -22.45 8.77
C GLN A 359 10.48 -21.56 8.08
N ARG A 360 9.76 -20.71 8.81
CA ARG A 360 8.84 -19.74 8.25
C ARG A 360 9.52 -18.38 8.15
N LEU A 361 9.29 -17.69 7.03
CA LEU A 361 9.69 -16.30 6.89
C LEU A 361 8.69 -15.43 7.66
N VAL A 362 9.17 -14.68 8.63
CA VAL A 362 8.37 -13.83 9.51
C VAL A 362 9.00 -12.46 9.68
N VAL A 363 8.18 -11.46 9.99
CA VAL A 363 8.67 -10.17 10.47
C VAL A 363 8.99 -10.31 11.96
N ARG A 364 10.22 -10.04 12.35
CA ARG A 364 10.70 -10.21 13.73
C ARG A 364 9.94 -9.31 14.71
N HIS A 365 9.84 -8.03 14.40
CA HIS A 365 9.13 -7.01 15.15
C HIS A 365 8.56 -5.96 14.18
N GLY A 366 7.26 -5.73 14.25
CA GLY A 366 6.56 -4.74 13.42
C GLY A 366 6.66 -3.34 14.02
N VAL A 367 7.74 -2.62 13.68
CA VAL A 367 8.02 -1.29 14.20
C VAL A 367 7.98 -0.24 13.09
N THR A 368 7.66 1.00 13.48
CA THR A 368 7.80 2.18 12.64
C THR A 368 9.22 2.74 12.72
N THR A 369 9.56 3.72 11.90
CA THR A 369 10.86 4.40 11.94
C THR A 369 10.99 5.39 13.11
N ASP A 370 9.89 5.79 13.76
CA ASP A 370 9.90 6.62 14.97
C ASP A 370 9.91 5.73 16.23
N VAL A 371 11.04 5.68 16.90
CA VAL A 371 11.26 4.90 18.14
C VAL A 371 11.25 5.76 19.41
N SER A 372 10.80 7.01 19.32
CA SER A 372 10.80 7.97 20.43
C SER A 372 9.89 7.53 21.60
N SER A 373 8.84 6.79 21.33
CA SER A 373 7.92 6.25 22.31
C SER A 373 7.36 4.88 21.88
N VAL A 374 6.78 4.13 22.80
CA VAL A 374 6.10 2.86 22.49
C VAL A 374 4.89 3.10 21.57
N GLN A 375 4.17 4.20 21.77
CA GLN A 375 3.00 4.59 21.00
C GLN A 375 3.34 4.87 19.52
N ASN A 376 4.48 5.49 19.28
CA ASN A 376 4.93 5.80 17.92
C ASN A 376 5.58 4.59 17.25
N ARG A 377 6.33 3.78 18.02
CA ARG A 377 7.09 2.65 17.51
C ARG A 377 6.22 1.49 17.07
N GLU A 378 5.15 1.16 17.76
CA GLU A 378 4.36 -0.04 17.50
C GLU A 378 3.32 0.23 16.41
N ILE A 379 3.46 -0.42 15.24
CA ILE A 379 2.54 -0.24 14.11
C ILE A 379 1.07 -0.55 14.47
N SER A 380 0.84 -1.52 15.37
CA SER A 380 -0.52 -1.85 15.82
C SER A 380 -1.16 -0.71 16.60
N ILE A 381 -0.38 0.03 17.40
CA ILE A 381 -0.89 1.18 18.15
C ILE A 381 -1.20 2.33 17.19
N VAL A 382 -0.33 2.59 16.21
CA VAL A 382 -0.58 3.62 15.18
C VAL A 382 -1.84 3.29 14.38
N ARG A 383 -2.03 2.02 13.97
CA ARG A 383 -3.25 1.57 13.28
C ARG A 383 -4.50 1.72 14.14
N CYS A 384 -4.44 1.33 15.41
CA CYS A 384 -5.54 1.55 16.35
C CYS A 384 -5.88 3.04 16.48
N GLN A 385 -4.88 3.90 16.53
CA GLN A 385 -5.04 5.34 16.59
C GLN A 385 -5.73 5.89 15.35
N ASP A 386 -5.34 5.43 14.16
CA ASP A 386 -5.94 5.85 12.88
C ASP A 386 -7.37 5.32 12.73
N ALA A 387 -7.59 4.07 13.06
CA ALA A 387 -8.91 3.48 13.07
C ALA A 387 -9.80 4.15 14.13
N LEU A 388 -9.31 4.47 15.31
CA LEU A 388 -10.03 5.26 16.29
C LEU A 388 -10.31 6.69 15.77
N PHE A 389 -9.46 7.37 15.00
CA PHE A 389 -9.71 8.66 14.36
C PHE A 389 -10.88 8.60 13.35
N GLN A 390 -10.90 7.61 12.48
CA GLN A 390 -11.94 7.50 11.44
C GLN A 390 -13.36 7.31 12.01
N LEU A 391 -13.59 6.52 13.07
CA LEU A 391 -14.95 6.28 13.60
C LEU A 391 -15.60 7.51 14.21
N ILE A 392 -14.87 8.33 14.99
CA ILE A 392 -15.45 9.58 15.50
C ILE A 392 -15.77 10.49 14.32
N SER A 393 -14.82 10.63 13.34
CA SER A 393 -15.07 11.45 12.16
C SER A 393 -16.30 10.97 11.40
N VAL A 394 -16.39 9.68 11.10
CA VAL A 394 -17.53 9.09 10.40
C VAL A 394 -18.81 9.21 11.24
N SER A 395 -18.76 8.87 12.53
CA SER A 395 -19.95 8.95 13.41
C SER A 395 -20.48 10.37 13.55
N LEU A 396 -19.59 11.36 13.65
CA LEU A 396 -20.00 12.76 13.76
C LEU A 396 -20.51 13.30 12.41
N ASN A 397 -19.88 12.94 11.29
CA ASN A 397 -20.35 13.35 9.96
C ASN A 397 -21.69 12.70 9.60
N GLN A 398 -21.92 11.43 9.97
CA GLN A 398 -23.21 10.75 9.75
C GLN A 398 -24.36 11.34 10.60
N ALA A 399 -24.05 12.00 11.69
CA ALA A 399 -25.05 12.64 12.54
C ALA A 399 -25.58 13.97 11.98
N ASP A 400 -24.96 14.47 10.89
CA ASP A 400 -25.37 15.67 10.13
C ASP A 400 -25.64 16.92 11.01
N LEU A 401 -24.83 17.09 12.06
CA LEU A 401 -24.99 18.20 13.02
C LEU A 401 -24.34 19.51 12.55
N ILE A 402 -23.49 19.45 11.52
CA ILE A 402 -22.75 20.61 11.05
C ILE A 402 -23.69 21.52 10.23
N GLY A 403 -23.82 22.76 10.67
CA GLY A 403 -24.74 23.74 10.08
C GLY A 403 -26.02 23.94 10.87
N ASP A 404 -26.35 23.04 11.77
CA ASP A 404 -27.50 23.18 12.67
C ASP A 404 -27.23 24.22 13.78
N PRO A 405 -28.27 24.88 14.31
CA PRO A 405 -28.13 25.75 15.47
C PRO A 405 -27.64 24.98 16.70
N ILE A 406 -26.71 25.57 17.42
CA ILE A 406 -26.27 24.97 18.71
C ILE A 406 -27.36 25.24 19.77
N GLU A 407 -28.06 24.18 20.14
CA GLU A 407 -29.05 24.18 21.23
C GLU A 407 -28.41 23.77 22.57
N VAL A 408 -29.11 23.94 23.65
CA VAL A 408 -28.67 23.53 25.02
C VAL A 408 -28.28 22.03 25.07
N ASN A 409 -28.95 21.20 24.28
CA ASN A 409 -28.74 19.76 24.26
C ASN A 409 -27.69 19.31 23.20
N THR A 410 -27.20 20.17 22.32
CA THR A 410 -26.25 19.82 21.26
C THR A 410 -24.95 19.22 21.82
N PRO A 411 -24.33 19.76 22.90
CA PRO A 411 -23.15 19.12 23.49
C PRO A 411 -23.41 17.72 24.04
N LEU A 412 -24.63 17.48 24.55
CA LEU A 412 -25.03 16.17 25.07
C LEU A 412 -25.24 15.15 23.91
N ALA A 413 -25.81 15.60 22.79
CA ALA A 413 -25.96 14.78 21.60
C ALA A 413 -24.58 14.38 21.04
N VAL A 414 -23.67 15.34 20.85
CA VAL A 414 -22.28 15.10 20.44
C VAL A 414 -21.58 14.13 21.39
N LYS A 415 -21.77 14.31 22.72
CA LYS A 415 -21.22 13.39 23.73
C LYS A 415 -21.74 11.96 23.55
N GLY A 416 -23.04 11.80 23.28
CA GLY A 416 -23.67 10.49 23.02
C GLY A 416 -23.09 9.78 21.81
N ILE A 417 -22.87 10.52 20.69
CA ILE A 417 -22.29 9.98 19.47
C ILE A 417 -20.84 9.51 19.72
N ILE A 418 -20.03 10.33 20.35
CA ILE A 418 -18.64 9.99 20.67
C ILE A 418 -18.56 8.82 21.66
N ALA A 419 -19.41 8.79 22.68
CA ALA A 419 -19.49 7.67 23.61
C ALA A 419 -19.84 6.37 22.87
N GLY A 420 -20.81 6.39 21.95
CA GLY A 420 -21.16 5.23 21.12
C GLY A 420 -20.00 4.75 20.24
N ALA A 421 -19.24 5.67 19.66
CA ALA A 421 -18.03 5.36 18.92
C ALA A 421 -16.97 4.70 19.83
N LEU A 422 -16.73 5.24 21.03
CA LEU A 422 -15.77 4.69 22.00
C LEU A 422 -16.18 3.30 22.51
N GLU A 423 -17.47 3.04 22.73
CA GLU A 423 -17.97 1.71 23.09
C GLU A 423 -17.78 0.70 21.92
N THR A 424 -17.95 1.15 20.68
CA THR A 424 -17.63 0.33 19.50
C THR A 424 -16.14 -0.01 19.47
N ALA A 425 -15.27 0.95 19.78
CA ALA A 425 -13.82 0.74 19.84
C ALA A 425 -13.41 -0.22 20.97
N LEU A 426 -14.08 -0.19 22.10
CA LEU A 426 -13.90 -1.15 23.20
C LEU A 426 -14.31 -2.56 22.77
N SER A 427 -15.49 -2.69 22.17
CA SER A 427 -16.04 -3.99 21.75
C SER A 427 -15.20 -4.66 20.66
N SER A 428 -14.52 -3.89 19.80
CA SER A 428 -13.61 -4.35 18.77
C SER A 428 -12.16 -4.55 19.26
N ASN A 429 -11.89 -4.34 20.55
CA ASN A 429 -10.55 -4.36 21.13
C ASN A 429 -9.55 -3.40 20.45
N THR A 430 -10.02 -2.33 19.84
CA THR A 430 -9.17 -1.26 19.30
C THR A 430 -8.56 -0.44 20.43
N ILE A 431 -9.33 -0.21 21.49
CA ILE A 431 -8.86 0.37 22.76
C ILE A 431 -9.20 -0.55 23.93
N GLN A 432 -8.49 -0.38 25.05
CA GLN A 432 -8.75 -1.14 26.28
C GLN A 432 -9.64 -0.38 27.26
N ALA A 433 -9.57 0.94 27.28
CA ALA A 433 -10.34 1.79 28.15
C ALA A 433 -10.36 3.24 27.66
N TYR A 434 -11.39 3.99 28.03
CA TYR A 434 -11.37 5.45 27.92
C TYR A 434 -11.90 6.10 29.21
N THR A 435 -11.50 7.35 29.45
CA THR A 435 -11.88 8.14 30.61
C THR A 435 -12.00 9.62 30.28
N ASN A 436 -12.61 10.39 31.16
CA ASN A 436 -12.66 11.85 31.10
C ASN A 436 -13.32 12.41 29.82
N LEU A 437 -14.36 11.73 29.29
CA LEU A 437 -15.11 12.25 28.16
C LEU A 437 -15.86 13.54 28.56
N LEU A 438 -15.31 14.67 28.13
CA LEU A 438 -15.85 16.01 28.34
C LEU A 438 -16.19 16.64 26.98
N VAL A 439 -17.41 17.11 26.82
CA VAL A 439 -17.89 17.85 25.67
C VAL A 439 -18.46 19.15 26.11
N ARG A 440 -18.04 20.26 25.52
CA ARG A 440 -18.46 21.60 25.88
C ARG A 440 -18.47 22.52 24.65
N GLN A 441 -19.38 23.46 24.64
CA GLN A 441 -19.33 24.62 23.74
C GLN A 441 -18.23 25.57 24.22
N GLN A 442 -17.42 26.09 23.30
CA GLN A 442 -16.45 27.14 23.65
C GLN A 442 -17.17 28.45 23.99
N ALA A 443 -16.62 29.23 24.90
CA ALA A 443 -17.21 30.49 25.37
C ALA A 443 -16.28 31.69 25.09
N LEU A 444 -16.89 32.82 24.76
CA LEU A 444 -16.18 34.11 24.69
C LEU A 444 -15.64 34.51 26.07
N PRO A 445 -14.54 35.27 26.17
CA PRO A 445 -13.76 35.86 25.06
C PRO A 445 -12.64 34.94 24.55
N SER A 446 -12.38 33.79 25.16
CA SER A 446 -11.24 32.92 24.86
C SER A 446 -11.52 31.84 23.84
N GLY A 447 -12.79 31.55 23.53
CA GLY A 447 -13.22 30.54 22.54
C GLY A 447 -14.13 31.12 21.46
N ASP A 448 -14.48 30.27 20.49
CA ASP A 448 -15.49 30.54 19.46
C ASP A 448 -16.79 29.82 19.84
N PRO A 449 -17.90 30.52 20.07
CA PRO A 449 -19.15 29.90 20.51
C PRO A 449 -19.81 29.02 19.42
N THR A 450 -19.31 29.02 18.19
CA THR A 450 -19.76 28.09 17.14
C THR A 450 -19.04 26.73 17.20
N VAL A 451 -18.09 26.55 18.13
CA VAL A 451 -17.28 25.35 18.27
C VAL A 451 -17.71 24.53 19.48
N ILE A 452 -17.97 23.24 19.26
CA ILE A 452 -18.10 22.25 20.32
C ILE A 452 -16.77 21.50 20.41
N GLU A 453 -16.15 21.60 21.58
CA GLU A 453 -14.90 20.94 21.92
C GLU A 453 -15.17 19.62 22.66
N CYS A 454 -14.53 18.53 22.21
CA CYS A 454 -14.55 17.26 22.90
C CYS A 454 -13.14 16.85 23.30
N THR A 455 -12.98 16.41 24.56
CA THR A 455 -11.72 15.87 25.06
C THR A 455 -11.98 14.58 25.83
N PHE A 456 -11.09 13.62 25.71
CA PHE A 456 -11.09 12.37 26.47
C PHE A 456 -9.69 11.75 26.51
N SER A 457 -9.46 10.79 27.36
CA SER A 457 -8.24 9.99 27.46
C SER A 457 -8.56 8.54 27.19
N TYR A 458 -7.65 7.80 26.55
CA TYR A 458 -7.83 6.36 26.29
C TYR A 458 -6.53 5.56 26.45
N SER A 459 -6.67 4.27 26.63
CA SER A 459 -5.58 3.30 26.58
C SER A 459 -5.66 2.47 25.31
N PRO A 460 -4.65 2.49 24.44
CA PRO A 460 -4.63 1.64 23.25
C PRO A 460 -4.49 0.17 23.63
N THR A 461 -4.85 -0.74 22.72
CA THR A 461 -4.53 -2.15 22.87
C THR A 461 -3.06 -2.37 22.57
N TYR A 462 -2.31 -2.85 23.58
CA TYR A 462 -0.87 -3.12 23.43
C TYR A 462 -0.63 -4.50 22.85
N PRO A 463 0.34 -4.65 21.91
CA PRO A 463 0.75 -5.96 21.42
C PRO A 463 1.55 -6.71 22.49
N LEU A 464 1.35 -8.03 22.59
CA LEU A 464 2.19 -8.89 23.42
C LEU A 464 3.50 -9.20 22.68
N ASN A 465 4.56 -8.44 23.00
CA ASN A 465 5.87 -8.60 22.35
C ASN A 465 6.81 -9.55 23.10
N TYR A 466 6.70 -9.63 24.44
CA TYR A 466 7.64 -10.38 25.28
C TYR A 466 6.92 -11.16 26.37
N ILE A 467 7.38 -12.40 26.58
CA ILE A 467 6.99 -13.24 27.71
C ILE A 467 8.29 -13.61 28.43
N THR A 468 8.38 -13.27 29.72
CA THR A 468 9.52 -13.66 30.57
C THR A 468 9.09 -14.82 31.46
N VAL A 469 9.83 -15.90 31.41
CA VAL A 469 9.65 -17.06 32.31
C VAL A 469 10.92 -17.25 33.11
N VAL A 470 10.77 -17.26 34.43
CA VAL A 470 11.88 -17.50 35.34
C VAL A 470 11.72 -18.90 35.95
N PHE A 471 12.73 -19.73 35.81
CA PHE A 471 12.80 -21.04 36.43
C PHE A 471 13.75 -20.97 37.62
N THR A 472 13.27 -21.43 38.77
CA THR A 472 14.13 -21.61 39.95
C THR A 472 14.30 -23.13 40.17
N LEU A 473 15.55 -23.58 40.08
CA LEU A 473 15.87 -24.97 40.40
C LEU A 473 16.12 -25.07 41.90
N ASP A 474 15.29 -25.85 42.62
CA ASP A 474 15.53 -26.18 44.01
C ASP A 474 16.44 -27.44 44.05
N LEU A 475 17.69 -27.21 44.40
CA LEU A 475 18.69 -28.28 44.50
C LEU A 475 18.55 -29.14 45.76
N THR A 476 17.71 -28.72 46.73
CA THR A 476 17.45 -29.49 47.96
C THR A 476 16.37 -30.53 47.80
N THR A 477 15.37 -30.29 46.99
CA THR A 477 14.23 -31.21 46.79
C THR A 477 14.25 -31.89 45.43
N GLY A 478 15.07 -31.39 44.48
CA GLY A 478 15.03 -31.82 43.10
C GLY A 478 13.79 -31.35 42.33
N ASP A 479 12.93 -30.58 42.96
CA ASP A 479 11.73 -30.06 42.34
C ASP A 479 12.00 -28.74 41.55
N VAL A 480 11.44 -28.63 40.37
CA VAL A 480 11.44 -27.42 39.59
C VAL A 480 10.17 -26.60 39.90
N THR A 481 10.34 -25.46 40.57
CA THR A 481 9.23 -24.56 40.79
C THR A 481 9.24 -23.43 39.75
N THR A 482 8.11 -23.20 39.12
CA THR A 482 7.88 -22.00 38.25
C THR A 482 7.29 -20.90 39.10
N THR A 483 8.02 -19.78 39.24
CA THR A 483 7.47 -18.58 39.87
C THR A 483 7.02 -17.60 38.82
N ASP A 484 5.74 -17.29 38.80
CA ASP A 484 5.23 -16.17 38.01
C ASP A 484 5.71 -14.85 38.65
N SER A 485 6.62 -14.16 37.99
CA SER A 485 6.96 -12.78 38.35
C SER A 485 5.92 -11.82 37.73
N ALA A 486 4.63 -12.05 37.98
CA ALA A 486 3.63 -11.03 37.79
C ALA A 486 3.82 -10.02 38.92
N SER A 487 4.45 -8.87 38.63
CA SER A 487 4.45 -7.71 39.53
C SER A 487 3.04 -7.13 39.58
N GLY A 488 2.15 -7.83 40.29
CA GLY A 488 0.89 -7.30 40.72
C GLY A 488 1.19 -6.28 41.83
N SER A 489 1.04 -5.00 41.55
CA SER A 489 0.97 -3.98 42.58
C SER A 489 -0.21 -4.33 43.47
N SER A 490 0.09 -4.93 44.65
CA SER A 490 -0.89 -5.09 45.72
C SER A 490 -1.24 -3.69 46.25
N ASN A 491 -2.35 -3.15 45.78
CA ASN A 491 -3.01 -2.02 46.42
C ASN A 491 -3.63 -2.53 47.71
N SER A 492 -2.87 -2.53 48.81
CA SER A 492 -3.38 -2.72 50.15
C SER A 492 -4.01 -1.43 50.65
N ASN A 493 -5.25 -1.15 50.23
CA ASN A 493 -6.14 -0.25 50.96
C ASN A 493 -7.01 -1.07 51.91
N GLN A 494 -6.51 -1.32 53.12
CA GLN A 494 -7.35 -1.78 54.22
C GLN A 494 -7.74 -0.52 55.05
N PRO A 495 -9.01 -0.19 55.22
CA PRO A 495 -9.41 0.87 56.13
C PRO A 495 -9.22 0.40 57.58
N ALA A 496 -8.49 1.20 58.38
CA ALA A 496 -8.45 1.06 59.83
C ALA A 496 -9.82 1.40 60.41
N GLY A 497 -10.35 0.49 61.21
CA GLY A 497 -11.55 0.68 62.02
C GLY A 497 -11.33 1.54 63.29
#